data_434c323713db16437eaccdf49ead1eb9
#
_entry.id   434c323713db16437eaccdf49ead1eb9
#
_cell.length_a   1.000
_cell.length_b   1.000
_cell.length_c   1.000
_cell.angle_alpha   90.00
_cell.angle_beta   90.00
_cell.angle_gamma   90.00
#
_symmetry.space_group_name_H-M   'P 1'
#
loop_
_entity.id
_entity.type
_entity.pdbx_description
1 polymer ?
#
loop_
_entity_poly.entity_id
_entity_poly.type
_entity_poly.pdbx_seq_one_letter_code
_entity_poly.pdbx_strand_id
1 'polypeptide(L)'
;LGIRQTFGMFYFDFATDLDITITQFGFTMGLQLLLWGVFSPMFGIITDKYGGNIAIFIGFVFYLLAILLFYSGFNTGYYFTITIGILVGVGLGSTAISIPVSVVAKHFPVSSRTIATGIVTSAGSFGYFISPLITRYSLVEHGWENTMLFFCFFLGLGLIVALFVSTPKIPVGTNQNNNQTAREALKEAF
;
A
#
# COMPACT_ATOMS: atom_id res chain seq x y z
N LEU A 1 2.40 -1.47 4.03
CA LEU A 1 2.20 -2.94 3.99
C LEU A 1 1.96 -3.52 5.38
N GLY A 2 2.79 -3.22 6.38
CA GLY A 2 2.63 -3.72 7.75
C GLY A 2 1.25 -3.45 8.35
N ILE A 3 0.76 -2.22 8.27
CA ILE A 3 -0.59 -1.83 8.77
C ILE A 3 -1.69 -2.72 8.18
N ARG A 4 -1.64 -3.01 6.88
CA ARG A 4 -2.63 -3.89 6.24
C ARG A 4 -2.69 -5.27 6.88
N GLN A 5 -1.53 -5.84 7.19
CA GLN A 5 -1.47 -7.19 7.75
C GLN A 5 -2.11 -7.29 9.13
N THR A 6 -2.20 -6.18 9.85
CA THR A 6 -2.80 -6.15 11.20
C THR A 6 -4.31 -6.03 11.21
N PHE A 7 -4.98 -5.75 10.07
CA PHE A 7 -6.44 -5.62 10.03
C PHE A 7 -7.17 -6.84 10.58
N GLY A 8 -6.63 -8.05 10.41
CA GLY A 8 -7.22 -9.26 10.98
C GLY A 8 -7.35 -9.26 12.50
N MET A 9 -6.52 -8.46 13.19
CA MET A 9 -6.55 -8.35 14.65
C MET A 9 -7.75 -7.54 15.17
N PHE A 10 -8.32 -6.69 14.33
CA PHE A 10 -9.47 -5.84 14.66
C PHE A 10 -10.82 -6.53 14.47
N TYR A 11 -10.83 -7.77 13.95
CA TYR A 11 -12.09 -8.44 13.62
C TYR A 11 -13.06 -8.51 14.83
N PHE A 12 -12.57 -8.90 15.98
CA PHE A 12 -13.42 -9.05 17.17
C PHE A 12 -14.00 -7.70 17.63
N ASP A 13 -13.21 -6.65 17.62
CA ASP A 13 -13.66 -5.30 17.98
C ASP A 13 -14.69 -4.79 16.97
N PHE A 14 -14.43 -4.97 15.67
CA PHE A 14 -15.37 -4.56 14.61
C PHE A 14 -16.66 -5.39 14.62
N ALA A 15 -16.60 -6.68 14.98
CA ALA A 15 -17.78 -7.51 15.12
C ALA A 15 -18.64 -7.09 16.32
N THR A 16 -17.98 -6.65 17.40
CA THR A 16 -18.70 -6.27 18.63
C THR A 16 -19.27 -4.85 18.54
N ASP A 17 -18.48 -3.90 18.03
CA ASP A 17 -18.83 -2.48 18.08
C ASP A 17 -19.55 -2.00 16.82
N LEU A 18 -19.31 -2.65 15.67
CA LEU A 18 -19.80 -2.23 14.35
C LEU A 18 -20.74 -3.26 13.70
N ASP A 19 -21.06 -4.35 14.37
CA ASP A 19 -21.94 -5.42 13.88
C ASP A 19 -21.47 -6.04 12.54
N ILE A 20 -20.12 -6.05 12.31
CA ILE A 20 -19.51 -6.58 11.08
C ILE A 20 -19.43 -8.11 11.18
N THR A 21 -20.16 -8.79 10.30
CA THR A 21 -20.12 -10.26 10.25
C THR A 21 -18.77 -10.77 9.69
N ILE A 22 -18.41 -12.01 10.07
CA ILE A 22 -17.17 -12.64 9.57
C ILE A 22 -17.16 -12.75 8.02
N THR A 23 -18.31 -12.98 7.43
CA THR A 23 -18.47 -13.05 5.96
C THR A 23 -18.17 -11.70 5.31
N GLN A 24 -18.69 -10.62 5.89
CA GLN A 24 -18.48 -9.27 5.40
C GLN A 24 -17.03 -8.82 5.58
N PHE A 25 -16.43 -9.13 6.73
CA PHE A 25 -15.02 -8.89 6.99
C PHE A 25 -14.15 -9.64 5.97
N GLY A 26 -14.38 -10.94 5.78
CA GLY A 26 -13.65 -11.75 4.81
C GLY A 26 -13.81 -11.26 3.37
N PHE A 27 -15.05 -10.88 2.97
CA PHE A 27 -15.30 -10.27 1.66
C PHE A 27 -14.52 -8.96 1.47
N THR A 28 -14.53 -8.08 2.48
CA THR A 28 -13.80 -6.81 2.44
C THR A 28 -12.29 -7.02 2.29
N MET A 29 -11.72 -7.97 3.04
CA MET A 29 -10.30 -8.31 2.94
C MET A 29 -9.95 -8.95 1.58
N GLY A 30 -10.83 -9.78 1.03
CA GLY A 30 -10.68 -10.36 -0.30
C GLY A 30 -10.73 -9.30 -1.40
N LEU A 31 -11.71 -8.39 -1.33
CA LEU A 31 -11.84 -7.26 -2.26
C LEU A 31 -10.61 -6.34 -2.21
N GLN A 32 -10.09 -6.07 -1.01
CA GLN A 32 -8.87 -5.29 -0.82
C GLN A 32 -7.67 -5.92 -1.53
N LEU A 33 -7.50 -7.25 -1.43
CA LEU A 33 -6.44 -8.00 -2.11
C LEU A 33 -6.57 -7.94 -3.62
N LEU A 34 -7.79 -8.13 -4.12
CA LEU A 34 -8.09 -8.08 -5.55
C LEU A 34 -7.75 -6.70 -6.11
N LEU A 35 -8.19 -5.63 -5.47
CA LEU A 35 -7.91 -4.27 -5.90
C LEU A 35 -6.42 -3.93 -5.81
N TRP A 36 -5.73 -4.40 -4.77
CA TRP A 36 -4.28 -4.28 -4.70
C TRP A 36 -3.61 -4.91 -5.93
N GLY A 37 -4.01 -6.11 -6.33
CA GLY A 37 -3.49 -6.78 -7.53
C GLY A 37 -3.76 -6.00 -8.81
N VAL A 38 -5.01 -5.52 -8.99
CA VAL A 38 -5.43 -4.76 -10.18
C VAL A 38 -4.74 -3.41 -10.29
N PHE A 39 -4.63 -2.67 -9.18
CA PHE A 39 -4.07 -1.31 -9.18
C PHE A 39 -2.53 -1.29 -9.13
N SER A 40 -1.88 -2.37 -8.71
CA SER A 40 -0.41 -2.44 -8.67
C SER A 40 0.25 -2.20 -10.04
N PRO A 41 -0.16 -2.82 -11.17
CA PRO A 41 0.36 -2.50 -12.49
C PRO A 41 0.03 -1.06 -12.93
N MET A 42 -1.14 -0.54 -12.57
CA MET A 42 -1.52 0.84 -12.91
C MET A 42 -0.60 1.86 -12.23
N PHE A 43 -0.31 1.65 -10.95
CA PHE A 43 0.67 2.48 -10.24
C PHE A 43 2.11 2.27 -10.76
N GLY A 44 2.43 1.09 -11.27
CA GLY A 44 3.67 0.86 -12.02
C GLY A 44 3.81 1.80 -13.21
N ILE A 45 2.77 1.90 -14.05
CA ILE A 45 2.73 2.83 -15.20
C ILE A 45 2.86 4.30 -14.75
N ILE A 46 2.16 4.69 -13.67
CA ILE A 46 2.27 6.04 -13.08
C ILE A 46 3.72 6.30 -12.63
N THR A 47 4.34 5.31 -11.97
CA THR A 47 5.74 5.39 -11.52
C THR A 47 6.70 5.61 -12.68
N ASP A 48 6.51 4.91 -13.79
CA ASP A 48 7.37 5.03 -14.96
C ASP A 48 7.19 6.38 -15.67
N LYS A 49 5.96 6.90 -15.72
CA LYS A 49 5.63 8.14 -16.44
C LYS A 49 5.87 9.40 -15.62
N TYR A 50 5.50 9.39 -14.35
CA TYR A 50 5.49 10.59 -13.50
C TYR A 50 6.52 10.56 -12.36
N GLY A 51 7.10 9.38 -12.09
CA GLY A 51 8.03 9.15 -10.99
C GLY A 51 7.40 8.42 -9.82
N GLY A 52 8.22 7.68 -9.06
CA GLY A 52 7.75 6.84 -7.96
C GLY A 52 7.21 7.64 -6.77
N ASN A 53 7.72 8.85 -6.54
CA ASN A 53 7.24 9.74 -5.48
C ASN A 53 5.75 10.09 -5.64
N ILE A 54 5.32 10.42 -6.87
CA ILE A 54 3.91 10.74 -7.16
C ILE A 54 3.01 9.53 -6.95
N ALA A 55 3.43 8.36 -7.44
CA ALA A 55 2.67 7.13 -7.26
C ALA A 55 2.51 6.78 -5.77
N ILE A 56 3.61 6.82 -5.01
CA ILE A 56 3.61 6.54 -3.57
C ILE A 56 2.78 7.58 -2.81
N PHE A 57 2.91 8.86 -3.14
CA PHE A 57 2.13 9.94 -2.52
C PHE A 57 0.62 9.73 -2.71
N ILE A 58 0.18 9.47 -3.95
CA ILE A 58 -1.24 9.20 -4.25
C ILE A 58 -1.75 8.02 -3.41
N GLY A 59 -1.00 6.93 -3.32
CA GLY A 59 -1.40 5.78 -2.53
C GLY A 59 -1.49 6.05 -1.03
N PHE A 60 -0.55 6.81 -0.47
CA PHE A 60 -0.64 7.23 0.93
C PHE A 60 -1.86 8.12 1.19
N VAL A 61 -2.20 9.02 0.25
CA VAL A 61 -3.42 9.85 0.34
C VAL A 61 -4.67 8.98 0.35
N PHE A 62 -4.79 8.00 -0.56
CA PHE A 62 -5.93 7.08 -0.57
C PHE A 62 -6.02 6.28 0.73
N TYR A 63 -4.90 5.79 1.24
CA TYR A 63 -4.87 5.02 2.46
C TYR A 63 -5.23 5.87 3.69
N LEU A 64 -4.67 7.08 3.79
CA LEU A 64 -4.97 8.01 4.88
C LEU A 64 -6.45 8.42 4.87
N LEU A 65 -6.98 8.79 3.68
CA LEU A 65 -8.40 9.11 3.51
C LEU A 65 -9.29 7.93 3.91
N ALA A 66 -8.92 6.71 3.56
CA ALA A 66 -9.68 5.52 3.92
C ALA A 66 -9.84 5.38 5.43
N ILE A 67 -8.74 5.51 6.18
CA ILE A 67 -8.76 5.37 7.64
C ILE A 67 -9.48 6.55 8.30
N LEU A 68 -9.25 7.78 7.82
CA LEU A 68 -9.95 8.96 8.34
C LEU A 68 -11.46 8.90 8.11
N LEU A 69 -11.89 8.48 6.91
CA LEU A 69 -13.29 8.28 6.60
C LEU A 69 -13.89 7.16 7.46
N PHE A 70 -13.18 6.05 7.63
CA PHE A 70 -13.64 4.96 8.50
C PHE A 70 -13.79 5.43 9.95
N TYR A 71 -12.85 6.21 10.46
CA TYR A 71 -12.90 6.78 11.81
C TYR A 71 -14.05 7.80 11.99
N SER A 72 -14.44 8.53 10.93
CA SER A 72 -15.48 9.59 11.01
C SER A 72 -16.90 9.07 11.22
N GLY A 73 -17.12 7.75 11.31
CA GLY A 73 -18.26 7.21 12.03
C GLY A 73 -19.55 6.92 11.25
N PHE A 74 -19.48 6.49 9.99
CA PHE A 74 -20.63 5.81 9.39
C PHE A 74 -20.51 4.30 9.62
N ASN A 75 -21.00 3.83 10.77
CA ASN A 75 -20.86 2.45 11.27
C ASN A 75 -21.77 1.44 10.55
N THR A 76 -21.69 1.37 9.24
CA THR A 76 -22.37 0.34 8.46
C THR A 76 -21.35 -0.54 7.74
N GLY A 77 -21.66 -1.82 7.63
CA GLY A 77 -20.76 -2.76 6.97
C GLY A 77 -20.48 -2.42 5.51
N TYR A 78 -21.36 -1.74 4.79
CA TYR A 78 -21.10 -1.22 3.45
C TYR A 78 -20.01 -0.14 3.48
N TYR A 79 -20.03 0.73 4.47
CA TYR A 79 -19.04 1.77 4.64
C TYR A 79 -17.65 1.21 4.96
N PHE A 80 -17.60 0.16 5.80
CA PHE A 80 -16.39 -0.60 6.05
C PHE A 80 -15.81 -1.18 4.75
N THR A 81 -16.66 -1.75 3.90
CA THR A 81 -16.21 -2.33 2.62
C THR A 81 -15.70 -1.26 1.66
N ILE A 82 -16.33 -0.08 1.60
CA ILE A 82 -15.88 1.02 0.74
C ILE A 82 -14.55 1.60 1.24
N THR A 83 -14.45 1.89 2.53
CA THR A 83 -13.25 2.53 3.09
C THR A 83 -12.08 1.56 3.18
N ILE A 84 -12.23 0.48 3.93
CA ILE A 84 -11.16 -0.48 4.20
C ILE A 84 -10.95 -1.46 3.04
N GLY A 85 -12.02 -1.83 2.32
CA GLY A 85 -11.90 -2.70 1.14
C GLY A 85 -11.37 -1.95 -0.08
N ILE A 86 -12.13 -0.95 -0.56
CA ILE A 86 -11.84 -0.30 -1.83
C ILE A 86 -10.71 0.73 -1.70
N LEU A 87 -10.85 1.75 -0.85
CA LEU A 87 -9.87 2.83 -0.80
C LEU A 87 -8.49 2.35 -0.32
N VAL A 88 -8.44 1.50 0.71
CA VAL A 88 -7.16 0.90 1.14
C VAL A 88 -6.61 -0.01 0.04
N GLY A 89 -7.45 -0.82 -0.62
CA GLY A 89 -7.02 -1.70 -1.70
C GLY A 89 -6.36 -0.96 -2.86
N VAL A 90 -6.96 0.16 -3.29
CA VAL A 90 -6.37 1.07 -4.29
C VAL A 90 -5.06 1.67 -3.77
N GLY A 91 -5.05 2.21 -2.55
CA GLY A 91 -3.85 2.80 -1.94
C GLY A 91 -2.69 1.81 -1.84
N LEU A 92 -2.97 0.55 -1.51
CA LEU A 92 -1.97 -0.52 -1.45
C LEU A 92 -1.32 -0.81 -2.81
N GLY A 93 -2.03 -0.59 -3.93
CA GLY A 93 -1.47 -0.74 -5.26
C GLY A 93 -0.19 0.07 -5.47
N SER A 94 -0.12 1.29 -4.90
CA SER A 94 1.05 2.15 -4.98
C SER A 94 2.19 1.77 -4.04
N THR A 95 1.88 1.07 -2.96
CA THR A 95 2.86 0.65 -1.94
C THR A 95 3.33 -0.78 -2.14
N ALA A 96 2.98 -1.41 -3.29
CA ALA A 96 3.53 -2.71 -3.66
C ALA A 96 5.06 -2.65 -3.65
N ILE A 97 5.70 -3.69 -3.11
CA ILE A 97 7.16 -3.75 -2.92
C ILE A 97 7.94 -3.52 -4.23
N SER A 98 7.33 -3.86 -5.37
CA SER A 98 7.88 -3.66 -6.70
C SER A 98 8.17 -2.19 -7.01
N ILE A 99 7.34 -1.25 -6.52
CA ILE A 99 7.52 0.18 -6.80
C ILE A 99 8.75 0.76 -6.07
N PRO A 100 8.88 0.66 -4.73
CA PRO A 100 10.09 1.10 -4.05
C PRO A 100 11.36 0.42 -4.56
N VAL A 101 11.30 -0.87 -4.84
CA VAL A 101 12.43 -1.63 -5.39
C VAL A 101 12.82 -1.10 -6.77
N SER A 102 11.86 -0.83 -7.66
CA SER A 102 12.14 -0.28 -8.99
C SER A 102 12.72 1.14 -8.91
N VAL A 103 12.21 1.97 -8.01
CA VAL A 103 12.74 3.33 -7.77
C VAL A 103 14.20 3.26 -7.31
N VAL A 104 14.51 2.43 -6.32
CA VAL A 104 15.88 2.26 -5.82
C VAL A 104 16.80 1.67 -6.88
N ALA A 105 16.33 0.67 -7.63
CA ALA A 105 17.10 0.06 -8.71
C ALA A 105 17.49 1.06 -9.83
N LYS A 106 16.70 2.12 -10.01
CA LYS A 106 17.00 3.19 -10.98
C LYS A 106 17.98 4.23 -10.46
N HIS A 107 18.14 4.38 -9.14
CA HIS A 107 19.03 5.36 -8.52
C HIS A 107 20.46 4.86 -8.30
N PHE A 108 20.62 3.56 -8.12
CA PHE A 108 21.90 2.97 -7.75
C PHE A 108 22.62 2.36 -8.97
N PRO A 109 23.96 2.49 -9.06
CA PRO A 109 24.75 1.84 -10.09
C PRO A 109 24.61 0.31 -9.98
N VAL A 110 24.86 -0.38 -11.11
CA VAL A 110 24.67 -1.85 -11.22
C VAL A 110 25.40 -2.61 -10.11
N SER A 111 26.59 -2.14 -9.70
CA SER A 111 27.43 -2.77 -8.68
C SER A 111 26.80 -2.79 -7.27
N SER A 112 25.98 -1.80 -6.92
CA SER A 112 25.35 -1.67 -5.58
C SER A 112 23.84 -1.87 -5.60
N ARG A 113 23.24 -2.06 -6.78
CA ARG A 113 21.79 -2.19 -6.96
C ARG A 113 21.19 -3.34 -6.15
N THR A 114 21.85 -4.51 -6.16
CA THR A 114 21.40 -5.70 -5.42
C THR A 114 21.34 -5.44 -3.91
N ILE A 115 22.36 -4.78 -3.37
CA ILE A 115 22.41 -4.44 -1.94
C ILE A 115 21.31 -3.44 -1.61
N ALA A 116 21.16 -2.39 -2.40
CA ALA A 116 20.15 -1.36 -2.19
C ALA A 116 18.71 -1.92 -2.24
N THR A 117 18.41 -2.77 -3.22
CA THR A 117 17.09 -3.44 -3.32
C THR A 117 16.88 -4.44 -2.18
N GLY A 118 17.94 -5.14 -1.74
CA GLY A 118 17.91 -6.02 -0.58
C GLY A 118 17.54 -5.27 0.71
N ILE A 119 18.12 -4.09 0.94
CA ILE A 119 17.81 -3.24 2.11
C ILE A 119 16.33 -2.82 2.10
N VAL A 120 15.80 -2.39 0.95
CA VAL A 120 14.39 -1.98 0.82
C VAL A 120 13.45 -3.16 1.11
N THR A 121 13.76 -4.33 0.57
CA THR A 121 12.95 -5.54 0.80
C THR A 121 13.00 -5.97 2.26
N SER A 122 14.19 -5.94 2.88
CA SER A 122 14.37 -6.27 4.30
C SER A 122 13.62 -5.28 5.21
N ALA A 123 13.65 -3.98 4.90
CA ALA A 123 12.89 -2.97 5.63
C ALA A 123 11.37 -3.23 5.53
N GLY A 124 10.87 -3.64 4.35
CA GLY A 124 9.49 -4.08 4.19
C GLY A 124 9.13 -5.28 5.07
N SER A 125 9.98 -6.30 5.10
CA SER A 125 9.80 -7.48 5.95
C SER A 125 9.86 -7.14 7.44
N PHE A 126 10.75 -6.23 7.84
CA PHE A 126 10.80 -5.72 9.21
C PHE A 126 9.49 -5.02 9.60
N GLY A 127 8.90 -4.23 8.68
CA GLY A 127 7.59 -3.63 8.87
C GLY A 127 6.48 -4.66 9.09
N TYR A 128 6.51 -5.79 8.39
CA TYR A 128 5.56 -6.89 8.62
C TYR A 128 5.72 -7.53 10.00
N PHE A 129 6.95 -7.64 10.48
CA PHE A 129 7.23 -8.21 11.81
C PHE A 129 6.83 -7.28 12.95
N ILE A 130 7.19 -6.00 12.86
CA ILE A 130 6.99 -5.05 13.95
C ILE A 130 5.55 -4.54 14.07
N SER A 131 4.83 -4.42 12.93
CA SER A 131 3.48 -3.86 12.93
C SER A 131 2.48 -4.63 13.79
N PRO A 132 2.41 -5.99 13.77
CA PRO A 132 1.50 -6.72 14.64
C PRO A 132 1.78 -6.52 16.13
N LEU A 133 3.06 -6.41 16.52
CA LEU A 133 3.45 -6.19 17.91
C LEU A 133 2.97 -4.84 18.42
N ILE A 134 3.21 -3.78 17.64
CA ILE A 134 2.76 -2.41 17.97
C ILE A 134 1.22 -2.36 17.98
N THR A 135 0.57 -2.95 16.96
CA THR A 135 -0.88 -2.97 16.85
C THR A 135 -1.52 -3.68 18.03
N ARG A 136 -1.01 -4.86 18.42
CA ARG A 136 -1.54 -5.59 19.58
C ARG A 136 -1.43 -4.77 20.85
N TYR A 137 -0.27 -4.18 21.10
CA TYR A 137 -0.07 -3.33 22.28
C TYR A 137 -1.06 -2.16 22.27
N SER A 138 -1.17 -1.44 21.18
CA SER A 138 -2.07 -0.29 21.04
C SER A 138 -3.55 -0.70 21.20
N LEU A 139 -3.93 -1.84 20.60
CA LEU A 139 -5.30 -2.35 20.66
C LEU A 139 -5.75 -2.68 22.08
N VAL A 140 -4.87 -3.33 22.86
CA VAL A 140 -5.16 -3.73 24.25
C VAL A 140 -5.20 -2.53 25.19
N GLU A 141 -4.29 -1.57 25.04
CA GLU A 141 -4.15 -0.43 25.96
C GLU A 141 -5.08 0.75 25.61
N HIS A 142 -5.36 0.96 24.32
CA HIS A 142 -6.02 2.18 23.85
C HIS A 142 -7.29 1.92 23.02
N GLY A 143 -7.62 0.66 22.72
CA GLY A 143 -8.74 0.28 21.88
C GLY A 143 -8.49 0.50 20.38
N TRP A 144 -9.44 0.03 19.56
CA TRP A 144 -9.30 0.05 18.11
C TRP A 144 -9.36 1.46 17.50
N GLU A 145 -10.17 2.36 18.05
CA GLU A 145 -10.30 3.74 17.56
C GLU A 145 -8.98 4.50 17.64
N ASN A 146 -8.34 4.48 18.81
CA ASN A 146 -7.04 5.13 19.00
C ASN A 146 -5.93 4.46 18.20
N THR A 147 -6.01 3.15 18.00
CA THR A 147 -5.07 2.42 17.14
C THR A 147 -5.20 2.85 15.69
N MET A 148 -6.41 3.14 15.19
CA MET A 148 -6.61 3.73 13.86
C MET A 148 -6.00 5.14 13.74
N LEU A 149 -6.14 5.98 14.77
CA LEU A 149 -5.47 7.29 14.80
C LEU A 149 -3.94 7.15 14.78
N PHE A 150 -3.41 6.14 15.46
CA PHE A 150 -1.99 5.82 15.42
C PHE A 150 -1.53 5.45 13.99
N PHE A 151 -2.34 4.71 13.26
CA PHE A 151 -2.08 4.42 11.85
C PHE A 151 -2.10 5.68 10.99
N CYS A 152 -3.05 6.59 11.21
CA CYS A 152 -3.08 7.90 10.54
C CYS A 152 -1.79 8.68 10.75
N PHE A 153 -1.23 8.67 11.95
CA PHE A 153 0.04 9.33 12.25
C PHE A 153 1.20 8.72 11.44
N PHE A 154 1.34 7.40 11.41
CA PHE A 154 2.38 6.74 10.60
C PHE A 154 2.20 6.93 9.10
N LEU A 155 0.96 6.91 8.62
CA LEU A 155 0.66 7.19 7.22
C LEU A 155 0.97 8.64 6.86
N GLY A 156 0.68 9.59 7.75
CA GLY A 156 1.05 10.99 7.60
C GLY A 156 2.56 11.20 7.53
N LEU A 157 3.33 10.53 8.40
CA LEU A 157 4.79 10.52 8.31
C LEU A 157 5.27 9.93 6.97
N GLY A 158 4.69 8.82 6.53
CA GLY A 158 5.00 8.23 5.24
C GLY A 158 4.71 9.17 4.07
N LEU A 159 3.62 9.93 4.15
CA LEU A 159 3.26 10.93 3.15
C LEU A 159 4.27 12.07 3.10
N ILE A 160 4.73 12.58 4.25
CA ILE A 160 5.79 13.59 4.33
C ILE A 160 7.09 13.04 3.70
N VAL A 161 7.49 11.83 4.07
CA VAL A 161 8.69 11.20 3.50
C VAL A 161 8.57 11.04 1.97
N ALA A 162 7.38 10.67 1.46
CA ALA A 162 7.13 10.53 0.04
C ALA A 162 7.35 11.83 -0.75
N LEU A 163 7.11 13.00 -0.13
CA LEU A 163 7.37 14.31 -0.74
C LEU A 163 8.88 14.60 -0.89
N PHE A 164 9.70 14.08 0.02
CA PHE A 164 11.15 14.30 0.00
C PHE A 164 11.91 13.28 -0.87
N VAL A 165 11.26 12.18 -1.27
CA VAL A 165 11.87 11.19 -2.15
C VAL A 165 11.92 11.75 -3.57
N SER A 166 13.10 12.20 -4.01
CA SER A 166 13.33 12.62 -5.38
C SER A 166 13.52 11.39 -6.27
N THR A 167 12.70 11.23 -7.29
CA THR A 167 12.86 10.17 -8.28
C THR A 167 13.33 10.79 -9.60
N PRO A 168 14.47 10.38 -10.18
CA PRO A 168 14.89 10.87 -11.48
C PRO A 168 13.83 10.49 -12.52
N LYS A 169 13.36 11.49 -13.25
CA LYS A 169 12.55 11.26 -14.44
C LYS A 169 13.46 10.62 -15.48
N ILE A 170 13.19 9.39 -15.88
CA ILE A 170 13.87 8.79 -17.01
C ILE A 170 13.32 9.50 -18.26
N PRO A 171 14.19 10.11 -19.08
CA PRO A 171 13.73 10.61 -20.37
C PRO A 171 13.18 9.42 -21.16
N VAL A 172 11.91 9.48 -21.52
CA VAL A 172 11.30 8.55 -22.47
C VAL A 172 11.98 8.82 -23.81
N GLY A 173 13.10 8.17 -24.11
CA GLY A 173 13.79 8.50 -25.34
C GLY A 173 15.12 7.82 -25.67
N THR A 174 15.55 6.77 -24.98
CA THR A 174 16.88 6.20 -25.30
C THR A 174 16.92 4.66 -25.48
N ASN A 175 15.81 4.02 -25.84
CA ASN A 175 15.90 2.69 -26.47
C ASN A 175 14.61 2.43 -27.28
N GLN A 176 14.60 2.94 -28.51
CA GLN A 176 13.54 2.68 -29.48
C GLN A 176 13.49 1.22 -29.99
N ASN A 177 14.34 0.33 -29.51
CA ASN A 177 14.40 -1.05 -29.99
C ASN A 177 13.75 -2.11 -29.10
N ASN A 178 13.12 -1.72 -27.97
CA ASN A 178 12.39 -2.67 -27.11
C ASN A 178 11.04 -2.11 -26.64
N ASN A 179 10.31 -1.47 -27.55
CA ASN A 179 8.87 -1.18 -27.32
C ASN A 179 8.06 -2.45 -27.57
N GLN A 180 8.30 -3.52 -26.81
CA GLN A 180 7.33 -4.58 -26.70
C GLN A 180 6.08 -3.99 -26.05
N THR A 181 5.02 -3.89 -26.82
CA THR A 181 3.69 -3.57 -26.30
C THR A 181 3.30 -4.67 -25.32
N ALA A 182 2.58 -4.34 -24.22
CA ALA A 182 2.10 -5.33 -23.26
C ALA A 182 1.36 -6.52 -23.96
N ARG A 183 0.80 -6.26 -25.14
CA ARG A 183 0.15 -7.25 -26.00
C ARG A 183 1.14 -8.20 -26.69
N GLU A 184 2.34 -7.72 -27.04
CA GLU A 184 3.40 -8.56 -27.65
C GLU A 184 4.08 -9.42 -26.59
N ALA A 185 4.34 -8.86 -25.41
CA ALA A 185 4.87 -9.61 -24.27
C ALA A 185 3.92 -10.74 -23.82
N LEU A 186 2.60 -10.51 -23.85
CA LEU A 186 1.60 -11.54 -23.58
C LEU A 186 1.56 -12.61 -24.69
N LYS A 187 1.81 -12.24 -25.96
CA LYS A 187 1.80 -13.17 -27.08
C LYS A 187 3.05 -14.06 -27.15
N GLU A 188 4.17 -13.60 -26.58
CA GLU A 188 5.40 -14.40 -26.45
C GLU A 188 5.40 -15.31 -25.21
N ALA A 189 4.55 -15.01 -24.20
CA ALA A 189 4.44 -15.80 -22.98
C ALA A 189 3.48 -17.00 -23.10
N PHE A 190 2.69 -17.06 -24.19
CA PHE A 190 1.73 -18.12 -24.50
C PHE A 190 1.91 -18.64 -25.94
#